data_ce064802ecb8219b21469eb330b32996
#
_entry.id   ce064802ecb8219b21469eb330b32996
#
_cell.length_a   1.000
_cell.length_b   1.000
_cell.length_c   1.000
_cell.angle_alpha   90.00
_cell.angle_beta   90.00
_cell.angle_gamma   90.00
#
_symmetry.space_group_name_H-M   'P 1'
#
loop_
_entity.id
_entity.type
_entity.pdbx_description
1 polymer ?
#
loop_
_entity_poly.entity_id
_entity_poly.type
_entity_poly.pdbx_seq_one_letter_code
_entity_poly.pdbx_strand_id
1 'polypeptide(L)'
;MTLSKVPLPAELRAKYAATRPRVLNRTPVFGFGYRSPWQLGNIIQARVAQKYRLNVMLAQQSVREIERTGRSFQDVVDSATLSAHAARLTRPWGADGDHLKTPADIRAAVKAGCTHFTYDVSHELAQGLNAASKKVGAMVRLTRTLKGRRPFTTEISLDETEHTTALEDVLRLLQTWRKQGLPITEIAPRFPGYFEKAIDYYLRIEHGRRIHDTAEFEQYLVGLLEVVRGFGVRICVHSGSDKFSIYPILAKVLHNNVHLKTAGTYYLEELKIIARHDVALFRAIYRFSLAQFQQDRATYELSADLSQLPDVEALDGPALAGLLKSGCGNDHLRQILHVTYGSVLTARCADGQPLFAENMIAVLKRHKADYTREMEQHLLRHIRPFLPA
;
A
#
# COMPACT_ATOMS: atom_id res chain seq x y z
N MET A 1 16.54 -22.61 29.92
CA MET A 1 15.39 -22.15 29.12
C MET A 1 15.71 -22.44 27.68
N THR A 2 15.11 -23.47 27.08
CA THR A 2 15.24 -23.80 25.66
C THR A 2 14.61 -22.66 24.85
N LEU A 3 15.43 -21.99 24.04
CA LEU A 3 14.97 -21.04 23.06
C LEU A 3 13.92 -21.76 22.20
N SER A 4 12.63 -21.47 22.40
CA SER A 4 11.58 -22.01 21.55
C SER A 4 11.88 -21.55 20.12
N LYS A 5 12.19 -22.49 19.22
CA LYS A 5 12.38 -22.23 17.80
C LYS A 5 11.18 -21.41 17.30
N VAL A 6 11.43 -20.26 16.70
CA VAL A 6 10.39 -19.52 15.98
C VAL A 6 9.84 -20.47 14.92
N PRO A 7 8.54 -20.80 14.93
CA PRO A 7 7.98 -21.77 13.99
C PRO A 7 8.11 -21.25 12.55
N LEU A 8 8.37 -22.14 11.62
CA LEU A 8 8.46 -21.79 10.20
C LEU A 8 7.08 -21.37 9.67
N PRO A 9 7.00 -20.36 8.78
CA PRO A 9 5.71 -19.91 8.23
C PRO A 9 4.89 -21.02 7.57
N ALA A 10 5.54 -21.95 6.88
CA ALA A 10 4.87 -23.11 6.26
C ALA A 10 4.23 -24.04 7.32
N GLU A 11 4.91 -24.28 8.43
CA GLU A 11 4.39 -25.09 9.54
C GLU A 11 3.18 -24.41 10.19
N LEU A 12 3.25 -23.09 10.39
CA LEU A 12 2.12 -22.32 10.91
C LEU A 12 0.90 -22.41 9.99
N ARG A 13 1.11 -22.25 8.69
CA ARG A 13 0.01 -22.38 7.71
C ARG A 13 -0.55 -23.81 7.65
N ALA A 14 0.28 -24.82 7.85
CA ALA A 14 -0.19 -26.21 7.93
C ALA A 14 -1.04 -26.43 9.18
N LYS A 15 -0.62 -25.92 10.33
CA LYS A 15 -1.23 -26.18 11.64
C LYS A 15 -2.43 -25.29 11.94
N TYR A 16 -2.37 -23.99 11.60
CA TYR A 16 -3.38 -23.00 12.00
C TYR A 16 -4.06 -22.37 10.79
N ALA A 17 -5.35 -22.61 10.62
CA ALA A 17 -6.13 -22.06 9.49
C ALA A 17 -6.15 -20.52 9.45
N ALA A 18 -6.11 -19.87 10.59
CA ALA A 18 -6.09 -18.40 10.71
C ALA A 18 -4.79 -17.76 10.19
N THR A 19 -3.72 -18.52 10.01
CA THR A 19 -2.44 -18.04 9.46
C THR A 19 -2.34 -18.15 7.94
N ARG A 20 -3.38 -18.63 7.27
CA ARG A 20 -3.46 -18.74 5.81
C ARG A 20 -4.20 -17.54 5.23
N PRO A 21 -3.69 -16.92 4.16
CA PRO A 21 -4.45 -15.91 3.46
C PRO A 21 -5.72 -16.51 2.83
N ARG A 22 -6.78 -15.72 2.78
CA ARG A 22 -8.09 -16.10 2.24
C ARG A 22 -8.64 -15.01 1.33
N VAL A 23 -9.57 -15.37 0.46
CA VAL A 23 -10.38 -14.41 -0.29
C VAL A 23 -11.22 -13.60 0.68
N LEU A 24 -11.29 -12.28 0.47
CA LEU A 24 -12.09 -11.35 1.27
C LEU A 24 -13.34 -10.95 0.48
N ASN A 25 -14.49 -11.37 0.99
CA ASN A 25 -15.79 -11.10 0.36
C ASN A 25 -16.57 -9.97 1.05
N ARG A 26 -16.04 -9.42 2.15
CA ARG A 26 -16.69 -8.35 2.92
C ARG A 26 -15.93 -7.03 2.73
N THR A 27 -16.65 -5.92 2.90
CA THR A 27 -16.15 -4.55 2.76
C THR A 27 -16.37 -3.74 4.04
N PRO A 28 -15.66 -2.63 4.24
CA PRO A 28 -14.50 -2.20 3.42
C PRO A 28 -13.32 -3.15 3.54
N VAL A 29 -12.43 -3.16 2.54
CA VAL A 29 -11.13 -3.85 2.58
C VAL A 29 -10.03 -2.82 2.71
N PHE A 30 -9.05 -3.07 3.56
CA PHE A 30 -7.88 -2.21 3.73
C PHE A 30 -6.61 -2.96 3.32
N GLY A 31 -5.89 -2.41 2.34
CA GLY A 31 -4.58 -2.89 1.93
C GLY A 31 -3.52 -2.36 2.87
N PHE A 32 -3.22 -3.08 3.94
CA PHE A 32 -2.28 -2.60 4.93
C PHE A 32 -0.83 -2.77 4.46
N GLY A 33 -0.37 -3.93 4.11
CA GLY A 33 0.99 -4.18 3.67
C GLY A 33 2.07 -3.60 4.61
N TYR A 34 3.31 -4.05 4.51
CA TYR A 34 4.38 -3.51 5.33
C TYR A 34 5.73 -3.67 4.63
N ARG A 35 6.42 -2.55 4.33
CA ARG A 35 7.63 -2.52 3.50
C ARG A 35 8.87 -3.02 4.19
N SER A 36 9.01 -2.72 5.49
CA SER A 36 10.21 -3.08 6.24
C SER A 36 10.36 -4.59 6.41
N PRO A 37 11.58 -5.14 6.35
CA PRO A 37 11.82 -6.59 6.38
C PRO A 37 11.55 -7.22 7.75
N TRP A 38 11.45 -6.42 8.80
CA TRP A 38 11.06 -6.84 10.15
C TRP A 38 9.55 -6.80 10.34
N GLN A 39 9.02 -7.63 11.24
CA GLN A 39 7.57 -7.86 11.36
C GLN A 39 6.85 -6.92 12.33
N LEU A 40 7.53 -6.00 12.99
CA LEU A 40 6.98 -5.21 14.09
C LEU A 40 5.70 -4.47 13.71
N GLY A 41 5.70 -3.72 12.61
CA GLY A 41 4.54 -2.98 12.15
C GLY A 41 3.42 -3.88 11.67
N ASN A 42 3.75 -4.96 10.97
CA ASN A 42 2.75 -5.90 10.47
C ASN A 42 2.01 -6.63 11.62
N ILE A 43 2.68 -6.88 12.76
CA ILE A 43 2.03 -7.40 13.99
C ILE A 43 1.04 -6.36 14.54
N ILE A 44 1.40 -5.08 14.56
CA ILE A 44 0.51 -4.00 15.01
C ILE A 44 -0.70 -3.90 14.09
N GLN A 45 -0.51 -3.94 12.77
CA GLN A 45 -1.59 -3.99 11.78
C GLN A 45 -2.56 -5.15 12.03
N ALA A 46 -2.03 -6.36 12.29
CA ALA A 46 -2.85 -7.52 12.58
C ALA A 46 -3.66 -7.36 13.89
N ARG A 47 -3.07 -6.73 14.94
CA ARG A 47 -3.77 -6.43 16.20
C ARG A 47 -4.89 -5.41 16.00
N VAL A 48 -4.63 -4.34 15.23
CA VAL A 48 -5.65 -3.33 14.88
C VAL A 48 -6.77 -3.98 14.07
N ALA A 49 -6.43 -4.83 13.09
CA ALA A 49 -7.43 -5.58 12.32
C ALA A 49 -8.31 -6.48 13.21
N GLN A 50 -7.72 -7.15 14.18
CA GLN A 50 -8.47 -7.95 15.16
C GLN A 50 -9.37 -7.09 16.05
N LYS A 51 -8.83 -6.00 16.62
CA LYS A 51 -9.53 -5.10 17.54
C LYS A 51 -10.75 -4.45 16.91
N TYR A 52 -10.59 -3.92 15.68
CA TYR A 52 -11.65 -3.19 14.96
C TYR A 52 -12.41 -4.08 13.97
N ARG A 53 -12.20 -5.39 13.98
CA ARG A 53 -12.89 -6.38 13.14
C ARG A 53 -12.79 -6.08 11.64
N LEU A 54 -11.63 -5.60 11.18
CA LEU A 54 -11.42 -5.16 9.80
C LEU A 54 -11.23 -6.35 8.83
N ASN A 55 -11.54 -6.11 7.55
CA ASN A 55 -11.12 -6.97 6.44
C ASN A 55 -9.86 -6.38 5.84
N VAL A 56 -8.74 -7.09 5.93
CA VAL A 56 -7.42 -6.54 5.56
C VAL A 56 -6.67 -7.43 4.59
N MET A 57 -6.05 -6.82 3.58
CA MET A 57 -4.94 -7.42 2.86
C MET A 57 -3.69 -7.21 3.71
N LEU A 58 -3.37 -8.17 4.58
CA LEU A 58 -2.24 -8.06 5.51
C LEU A 58 -0.90 -8.24 4.78
N ALA A 59 -0.90 -9.01 3.70
CA ALA A 59 0.20 -9.11 2.75
C ALA A 59 -0.18 -8.33 1.48
N GLN A 60 0.35 -7.11 1.34
CA GLN A 60 0.09 -6.25 0.17
C GLN A 60 1.33 -5.42 -0.12
N GLN A 61 2.05 -5.77 -1.18
CA GLN A 61 3.14 -4.99 -1.75
C GLN A 61 3.14 -5.14 -3.27
N SER A 62 3.37 -4.02 -3.97
CA SER A 62 3.51 -4.02 -5.41
C SER A 62 4.83 -4.64 -5.87
N VAL A 63 4.90 -5.09 -7.12
CA VAL A 63 6.15 -5.56 -7.74
C VAL A 63 7.27 -4.54 -7.53
N ARG A 64 7.01 -3.25 -7.73
CA ARG A 64 7.97 -2.15 -7.49
C ARG A 64 8.50 -2.13 -6.06
N GLU A 65 7.62 -2.30 -5.06
CA GLU A 65 8.01 -2.31 -3.65
C GLU A 65 8.85 -3.55 -3.30
N ILE A 66 8.49 -4.70 -3.86
CA ILE A 66 9.24 -5.95 -3.69
C ILE A 66 10.65 -5.81 -4.25
N GLU A 67 10.79 -5.31 -5.47
CA GLU A 67 12.09 -5.08 -6.12
C GLU A 67 12.95 -4.10 -5.31
N ARG A 68 12.38 -2.96 -4.88
CA ARG A 68 13.10 -1.94 -4.11
C ARG A 68 13.55 -2.40 -2.73
N THR A 69 12.87 -3.36 -2.14
CA THR A 69 13.22 -3.90 -0.82
C THR A 69 14.01 -5.22 -0.88
N GLY A 70 14.31 -5.72 -2.08
CA GLY A 70 14.99 -7.00 -2.28
C GLY A 70 14.21 -8.20 -1.73
N ARG A 71 12.88 -8.07 -1.60
CA ARG A 71 11.98 -9.12 -1.09
C ARG A 71 11.31 -9.89 -2.24
N SER A 72 10.59 -10.92 -1.91
CA SER A 72 9.71 -11.67 -2.80
C SER A 72 8.26 -11.65 -2.27
N PHE A 73 7.28 -12.03 -3.11
CA PHE A 73 5.90 -12.26 -2.64
C PHE A 73 5.84 -13.29 -1.52
N GLN A 74 6.74 -14.29 -1.53
CA GLN A 74 6.83 -15.27 -0.46
C GLN A 74 7.22 -14.62 0.88
N ASP A 75 8.22 -13.73 0.89
CA ASP A 75 8.63 -13.02 2.11
C ASP A 75 7.52 -12.16 2.68
N VAL A 76 6.72 -11.51 1.81
CA VAL A 76 5.58 -10.69 2.21
C VAL A 76 4.49 -11.54 2.85
N VAL A 77 4.13 -12.66 2.23
CA VAL A 77 3.11 -13.60 2.74
C VAL A 77 3.60 -14.28 4.03
N ASP A 78 4.87 -14.63 4.11
CA ASP A 78 5.47 -15.23 5.31
C ASP A 78 5.49 -14.25 6.48
N SER A 79 5.84 -12.99 6.24
CA SER A 79 5.77 -11.93 7.25
C SER A 79 4.33 -11.75 7.78
N ALA A 80 3.34 -11.71 6.90
CA ALA A 80 1.93 -11.63 7.29
C ALA A 80 1.46 -12.88 8.07
N THR A 81 1.90 -14.08 7.66
CA THR A 81 1.62 -15.34 8.36
C THR A 81 2.13 -15.30 9.81
N LEU A 82 3.41 -14.93 10.01
CA LEU A 82 4.03 -14.81 11.32
C LEU A 82 3.34 -13.73 12.16
N SER A 83 2.98 -12.61 11.55
CA SER A 83 2.32 -11.49 12.21
C SER A 83 0.89 -11.84 12.63
N ALA A 84 0.13 -12.53 11.79
CA ALA A 84 -1.20 -13.03 12.13
C ALA A 84 -1.14 -14.01 13.32
N HIS A 85 -0.14 -14.90 13.33
CA HIS A 85 0.08 -15.82 14.44
C HIS A 85 0.45 -15.07 15.74
N ALA A 86 1.43 -14.17 15.69
CA ALA A 86 1.87 -13.38 16.85
C ALA A 86 0.79 -12.46 17.41
N ALA A 87 -0.09 -11.94 16.57
CA ALA A 87 -1.23 -11.11 16.94
C ALA A 87 -2.44 -11.94 17.41
N ARG A 88 -2.41 -13.27 17.29
CA ARG A 88 -3.55 -14.18 17.51
C ARG A 88 -4.76 -13.77 16.68
N LEU A 89 -4.52 -13.40 15.42
CA LEU A 89 -5.58 -12.98 14.50
C LEU A 89 -6.49 -14.18 14.20
N THR A 90 -7.78 -14.04 14.48
CA THR A 90 -8.78 -15.09 14.21
C THR A 90 -9.61 -14.79 12.97
N ARG A 91 -9.59 -13.54 12.51
CA ARG A 91 -10.32 -13.10 11.33
C ARG A 91 -9.57 -13.48 10.04
N PRO A 92 -10.31 -13.74 8.93
CA PRO A 92 -9.67 -13.93 7.63
C PRO A 92 -8.92 -12.65 7.21
N TRP A 93 -7.78 -12.86 6.57
CA TRP A 93 -6.97 -11.82 5.95
C TRP A 93 -6.55 -12.25 4.54
N GLY A 94 -6.33 -11.28 3.66
CA GLY A 94 -5.97 -11.50 2.26
C GLY A 94 -4.49 -11.27 1.97
N ALA A 95 -4.04 -11.83 0.86
CA ALA A 95 -2.73 -11.59 0.29
C ALA A 95 -2.89 -11.14 -1.16
N ASP A 96 -2.39 -9.96 -1.47
CA ASP A 96 -2.47 -9.32 -2.77
C ASP A 96 -1.14 -9.44 -3.53
N GLY A 97 -1.19 -10.03 -4.71
CA GLY A 97 -0.16 -9.89 -5.72
C GLY A 97 -0.41 -8.57 -6.46
N ASP A 98 0.18 -7.49 -5.96
CA ASP A 98 -0.16 -6.14 -6.33
C ASP A 98 0.66 -5.64 -7.54
N HIS A 99 0.00 -4.99 -8.52
CA HIS A 99 0.58 -4.44 -9.75
C HIS A 99 1.37 -5.47 -10.58
N LEU A 100 0.77 -6.63 -10.81
CA LEU A 100 1.37 -7.67 -11.65
C LEU A 100 1.36 -7.23 -13.12
N LYS A 101 2.51 -7.29 -13.78
CA LYS A 101 2.71 -6.85 -15.17
C LYS A 101 3.04 -7.99 -16.11
N THR A 102 3.62 -9.08 -15.59
CA THR A 102 4.18 -10.19 -16.38
C THR A 102 3.65 -11.55 -15.95
N PRO A 103 3.73 -12.57 -16.81
CA PRO A 103 3.46 -13.96 -16.43
C PRO A 103 4.36 -14.47 -15.29
N ALA A 104 5.58 -13.96 -15.16
CA ALA A 104 6.50 -14.32 -14.09
C ALA A 104 5.98 -13.82 -12.73
N ASP A 105 5.49 -12.59 -12.66
CA ASP A 105 4.90 -12.01 -11.45
C ASP A 105 3.71 -12.83 -10.97
N ILE A 106 2.82 -13.21 -11.92
CA ILE A 106 1.65 -14.05 -11.61
C ILE A 106 2.07 -15.39 -11.03
N ARG A 107 3.08 -16.05 -11.63
CA ARG A 107 3.59 -17.34 -11.12
C ARG A 107 4.16 -17.19 -9.71
N ALA A 108 4.94 -16.13 -9.46
CA ALA A 108 5.52 -15.84 -8.16
C ALA A 108 4.43 -15.58 -7.11
N ALA A 109 3.43 -14.74 -7.41
CA ALA A 109 2.32 -14.43 -6.51
C ALA A 109 1.45 -15.67 -6.21
N VAL A 110 1.13 -16.49 -7.21
CA VAL A 110 0.38 -17.74 -7.02
C VAL A 110 1.16 -18.73 -6.16
N LYS A 111 2.47 -18.89 -6.41
CA LYS A 111 3.37 -19.76 -5.63
C LYS A 111 3.44 -19.32 -4.17
N ALA A 112 3.53 -18.03 -3.91
CA ALA A 112 3.53 -17.44 -2.56
C ALA A 112 2.20 -17.64 -1.81
N GLY A 113 1.11 -17.94 -2.51
CA GLY A 113 -0.20 -18.17 -1.91
C GLY A 113 -1.12 -16.95 -1.92
N CYS A 114 -0.86 -15.96 -2.77
CA CYS A 114 -1.75 -14.82 -2.94
C CYS A 114 -3.19 -15.25 -3.27
N THR A 115 -4.15 -14.48 -2.78
CA THR A 115 -5.59 -14.73 -2.90
C THR A 115 -6.32 -13.64 -3.67
N HIS A 116 -5.66 -12.51 -3.86
CA HIS A 116 -6.07 -11.38 -4.67
C HIS A 116 -4.96 -11.06 -5.67
N PHE A 117 -5.32 -10.63 -6.89
CA PHE A 117 -4.38 -10.39 -7.98
C PHE A 117 -4.75 -9.09 -8.66
N THR A 118 -3.91 -8.07 -8.50
CA THR A 118 -4.03 -6.78 -9.16
C THR A 118 -3.21 -6.78 -10.44
N TYR A 119 -3.88 -6.72 -11.58
CA TYR A 119 -3.23 -6.66 -12.89
C TYR A 119 -3.11 -5.20 -13.33
N ASP A 120 -1.89 -4.76 -13.55
CA ASP A 120 -1.61 -3.45 -14.12
C ASP A 120 -1.58 -3.54 -15.65
N VAL A 121 -2.49 -2.81 -16.27
CA VAL A 121 -2.64 -2.73 -17.73
C VAL A 121 -2.61 -1.29 -18.23
N SER A 122 -2.08 -0.38 -17.43
CA SER A 122 -1.99 1.05 -17.77
C SER A 122 -1.21 1.29 -19.06
N HIS A 123 -0.13 0.54 -19.28
CA HIS A 123 0.65 0.61 -20.52
C HIS A 123 -0.15 0.14 -21.75
N GLU A 124 -0.88 -0.96 -21.64
CA GLU A 124 -1.71 -1.46 -22.73
C GLU A 124 -2.93 -0.58 -22.96
N LEU A 125 -3.44 0.08 -21.90
CA LEU A 125 -4.54 1.05 -22.06
C LEU A 125 -4.13 2.24 -22.93
N ALA A 126 -2.91 2.71 -22.84
CA ALA A 126 -2.37 3.74 -23.72
C ALA A 126 -2.33 3.31 -25.21
N GLN A 127 -2.30 1.99 -25.46
CA GLN A 127 -2.39 1.41 -26.81
C GLN A 127 -3.85 1.17 -27.26
N GLY A 128 -4.81 1.34 -26.36
CA GLY A 128 -6.26 1.23 -26.60
C GLY A 128 -6.94 0.10 -25.82
N LEU A 129 -8.26 0.20 -25.69
CA LEU A 129 -9.09 -0.70 -24.90
C LEU A 129 -8.97 -2.18 -25.30
N ASN A 130 -8.76 -2.46 -26.60
CA ASN A 130 -8.59 -3.84 -27.08
C ASN A 130 -7.28 -4.46 -26.59
N ALA A 131 -6.19 -3.70 -26.55
CA ALA A 131 -4.89 -4.16 -26.06
C ALA A 131 -4.99 -4.46 -24.54
N ALA A 132 -5.55 -3.54 -23.78
CA ALA A 132 -5.79 -3.73 -22.35
C ALA A 132 -6.67 -4.98 -22.09
N SER A 133 -7.78 -5.13 -22.81
CA SER A 133 -8.69 -6.27 -22.65
C SER A 133 -8.03 -7.61 -22.99
N LYS A 134 -7.22 -7.66 -24.03
CA LYS A 134 -6.45 -8.86 -24.42
C LYS A 134 -5.46 -9.26 -23.31
N LYS A 135 -4.76 -8.29 -22.75
CA LYS A 135 -3.82 -8.50 -21.65
C LYS A 135 -4.52 -9.03 -20.40
N VAL A 136 -5.61 -8.38 -19.96
CA VAL A 136 -6.43 -8.85 -18.81
C VAL A 136 -6.87 -10.29 -19.02
N GLY A 137 -7.42 -10.62 -20.19
CA GLY A 137 -7.85 -11.97 -20.51
C GLY A 137 -6.72 -13.01 -20.40
N ALA A 138 -5.52 -12.67 -20.86
CA ALA A 138 -4.35 -13.56 -20.76
C ALA A 138 -3.93 -13.76 -19.29
N MET A 139 -3.87 -12.70 -18.51
CA MET A 139 -3.45 -12.73 -17.09
C MET A 139 -4.45 -13.51 -16.23
N VAL A 140 -5.75 -13.28 -16.40
CA VAL A 140 -6.82 -14.01 -15.70
C VAL A 140 -6.80 -15.50 -16.04
N ARG A 141 -6.66 -15.86 -17.32
CA ARG A 141 -6.58 -17.28 -17.73
C ARG A 141 -5.36 -17.97 -17.12
N LEU A 142 -4.19 -17.33 -17.14
CA LEU A 142 -2.97 -17.87 -16.52
C LEU A 142 -3.19 -18.09 -15.02
N THR A 143 -3.72 -17.08 -14.30
CA THR A 143 -4.00 -17.21 -12.87
C THR A 143 -4.98 -18.35 -12.59
N ARG A 144 -6.06 -18.45 -13.36
CA ARG A 144 -7.04 -19.54 -13.24
C ARG A 144 -6.38 -20.92 -13.42
N THR A 145 -5.53 -21.08 -14.43
CA THR A 145 -4.78 -22.32 -14.67
C THR A 145 -3.89 -22.66 -13.49
N LEU A 146 -3.13 -21.70 -12.97
CA LEU A 146 -2.20 -21.92 -11.86
C LEU A 146 -2.91 -22.15 -10.51
N LYS A 147 -4.04 -21.49 -10.27
CA LYS A 147 -4.86 -21.64 -9.06
C LYS A 147 -5.68 -22.93 -9.07
N GLY A 148 -6.06 -23.45 -10.22
CA GLY A 148 -6.98 -24.59 -10.35
C GLY A 148 -8.31 -24.28 -9.68
N ARG A 149 -8.76 -25.12 -8.73
CA ARG A 149 -10.02 -24.94 -7.99
C ARG A 149 -9.92 -23.97 -6.79
N ARG A 150 -8.72 -23.46 -6.48
CA ARG A 150 -8.54 -22.54 -5.34
C ARG A 150 -9.15 -21.17 -5.66
N PRO A 151 -10.01 -20.62 -4.78
CA PRO A 151 -10.65 -19.35 -5.04
C PRO A 151 -9.64 -18.19 -5.07
N PHE A 152 -9.95 -17.18 -5.87
CA PHE A 152 -9.21 -15.92 -5.93
C PHE A 152 -10.11 -14.78 -6.40
N THR A 153 -9.69 -13.56 -6.13
CA THR A 153 -10.29 -12.31 -6.63
C THR A 153 -9.31 -11.59 -7.55
N THR A 154 -9.84 -10.75 -8.43
CA THR A 154 -9.05 -10.03 -9.43
C THR A 154 -9.39 -8.55 -9.41
N GLU A 155 -8.37 -7.73 -9.48
CA GLU A 155 -8.45 -6.30 -9.63
C GLU A 155 -7.76 -5.87 -10.93
N ILE A 156 -8.33 -4.90 -11.62
CA ILE A 156 -7.69 -4.28 -12.78
C ILE A 156 -7.30 -2.85 -12.42
N SER A 157 -5.99 -2.58 -12.49
CA SER A 157 -5.42 -1.27 -12.29
C SER A 157 -5.30 -0.53 -13.62
N LEU A 158 -5.84 0.69 -13.63
CA LEU A 158 -5.79 1.67 -14.72
C LEU A 158 -5.19 3.00 -14.23
N ASP A 159 -4.60 3.02 -13.04
CA ASP A 159 -4.23 4.25 -12.34
C ASP A 159 -2.87 4.84 -12.74
N GLU A 160 -1.97 4.02 -13.33
CA GLU A 160 -0.67 4.48 -13.83
C GLU A 160 -0.78 5.06 -15.26
N THR A 161 -1.79 5.92 -15.55
CA THR A 161 -2.01 6.65 -16.80
C THR A 161 -1.82 8.15 -16.60
N GLU A 162 -1.69 8.93 -17.69
CA GLU A 162 -1.48 10.39 -17.61
C GLU A 162 -2.77 11.14 -17.26
N HIS A 163 -3.93 10.62 -17.68
CA HIS A 163 -5.22 11.30 -17.56
C HIS A 163 -6.20 10.50 -16.72
N THR A 164 -7.15 11.19 -16.10
CA THR A 164 -8.31 10.58 -15.42
C THR A 164 -8.98 9.55 -16.34
N THR A 165 -9.26 8.37 -15.82
CA THR A 165 -9.90 7.30 -16.59
C THR A 165 -11.34 7.70 -16.94
N ALA A 166 -11.68 7.76 -18.24
CA ALA A 166 -13.03 8.11 -18.66
C ALA A 166 -14.05 7.04 -18.22
N LEU A 167 -15.21 7.46 -17.73
CA LEU A 167 -16.27 6.55 -17.27
C LEU A 167 -16.79 5.64 -18.40
N GLU A 168 -16.84 6.15 -19.62
CA GLU A 168 -17.21 5.40 -20.83
C GLU A 168 -16.22 4.27 -21.12
N ASP A 169 -14.93 4.50 -20.89
CA ASP A 169 -13.90 3.47 -21.09
C ASP A 169 -14.01 2.37 -20.02
N VAL A 170 -14.25 2.75 -18.77
CA VAL A 170 -14.56 1.78 -17.71
C VAL A 170 -15.76 0.92 -18.09
N LEU A 171 -16.85 1.54 -18.55
CA LEU A 171 -18.06 0.83 -18.97
C LEU A 171 -17.77 -0.16 -20.11
N ARG A 172 -17.07 0.29 -21.16
CA ARG A 172 -16.70 -0.55 -22.33
C ARG A 172 -15.81 -1.74 -21.92
N LEU A 173 -14.82 -1.52 -21.04
CA LEU A 173 -13.95 -2.56 -20.55
C LEU A 173 -14.76 -3.59 -19.74
N LEU A 174 -15.59 -3.17 -18.79
CA LEU A 174 -16.41 -4.06 -17.97
C LEU A 174 -17.40 -4.86 -18.82
N GLN A 175 -18.03 -4.25 -19.82
CA GLN A 175 -18.89 -4.96 -20.77
C GLN A 175 -18.13 -6.03 -21.55
N THR A 176 -16.93 -5.70 -22.04
CA THR A 176 -16.06 -6.60 -22.78
C THR A 176 -15.63 -7.78 -21.94
N TRP A 177 -15.15 -7.54 -20.70
CA TRP A 177 -14.71 -8.60 -19.79
C TRP A 177 -15.87 -9.51 -19.36
N ARG A 178 -17.07 -8.93 -19.15
CA ARG A 178 -18.28 -9.72 -18.86
C ARG A 178 -18.63 -10.66 -20.03
N LYS A 179 -18.62 -10.15 -21.28
CA LYS A 179 -18.84 -10.97 -22.50
C LYS A 179 -17.81 -12.09 -22.63
N GLN A 180 -16.57 -11.86 -22.18
CA GLN A 180 -15.50 -12.86 -22.18
C GLN A 180 -15.56 -13.84 -21.00
N GLY A 181 -16.50 -13.69 -20.05
CA GLY A 181 -16.62 -14.52 -18.86
C GLY A 181 -15.45 -14.36 -17.87
N LEU A 182 -14.81 -13.19 -17.86
CA LEU A 182 -13.70 -12.90 -16.94
C LEU A 182 -14.24 -12.51 -15.55
N PRO A 183 -13.76 -13.11 -14.46
CA PRO A 183 -14.22 -12.84 -13.10
C PRO A 183 -13.54 -11.61 -12.51
N ILE A 184 -13.83 -10.42 -13.05
CA ILE A 184 -13.31 -9.17 -12.50
C ILE A 184 -14.11 -8.80 -11.26
N THR A 185 -13.43 -8.60 -10.15
CA THR A 185 -14.04 -8.28 -8.86
C THR A 185 -13.80 -6.83 -8.40
N GLU A 186 -12.72 -6.24 -8.87
CA GLU A 186 -12.34 -4.87 -8.50
C GLU A 186 -11.73 -4.11 -9.68
N ILE A 187 -11.86 -2.78 -9.65
CA ILE A 187 -11.24 -1.87 -10.61
C ILE A 187 -10.64 -0.66 -9.86
N ALA A 188 -9.44 -0.30 -10.23
CA ALA A 188 -8.75 0.90 -9.73
C ALA A 188 -8.49 1.86 -10.90
N PRO A 189 -9.36 2.85 -11.14
CA PRO A 189 -9.15 3.86 -12.18
C PRO A 189 -8.16 4.93 -11.70
N ARG A 190 -7.63 5.72 -12.62
CA ARG A 190 -7.03 7.01 -12.27
C ARG A 190 -8.16 8.00 -11.99
N PHE A 191 -8.25 8.42 -10.73
CA PHE A 191 -9.19 9.46 -10.28
C PHE A 191 -8.72 10.85 -10.72
N PRO A 192 -9.63 11.85 -10.79
CA PRO A 192 -9.25 13.25 -10.98
C PRO A 192 -8.39 13.72 -9.79
N GLY A 193 -7.50 14.68 -10.05
CA GLY A 193 -6.56 15.20 -9.06
C GLY A 193 -5.32 14.34 -8.84
N TYR A 194 -4.63 14.60 -7.76
CA TYR A 194 -3.31 14.04 -7.49
C TYR A 194 -3.30 13.16 -6.25
N PHE A 195 -2.85 11.93 -6.45
CA PHE A 195 -2.66 10.91 -5.40
C PHE A 195 -1.18 10.69 -5.10
N GLU A 196 -0.42 11.79 -4.99
CA GLU A 196 1.01 11.72 -4.71
C GLU A 196 1.32 11.02 -3.40
N LYS A 197 2.50 10.43 -3.32
CA LYS A 197 2.92 9.67 -2.14
C LYS A 197 3.11 10.57 -0.92
N ALA A 198 2.70 10.07 0.24
CA ALA A 198 2.93 10.64 1.57
C ALA A 198 2.26 12.00 1.88
N ILE A 199 1.41 12.51 1.01
CA ILE A 199 0.65 13.75 1.21
C ILE A 199 -0.84 13.54 0.98
N ASP A 200 -1.67 14.49 1.44
CA ASP A 200 -3.11 14.42 1.22
C ASP A 200 -3.47 14.67 -0.24
N TYR A 201 -4.68 14.32 -0.62
CA TYR A 201 -5.26 14.59 -1.93
C TYR A 201 -5.30 16.10 -2.22
N TYR A 202 -5.03 16.49 -3.46
CA TYR A 202 -5.30 17.83 -3.98
C TYR A 202 -5.73 17.72 -5.45
N LEU A 203 -6.57 18.68 -5.87
CA LEU A 203 -7.14 18.64 -7.22
C LEU A 203 -6.15 19.14 -8.27
N ARG A 204 -5.46 20.26 -8.01
CA ARG A 204 -4.53 20.92 -8.93
C ARG A 204 -3.56 21.86 -8.20
N ILE A 205 -2.58 22.34 -8.91
CA ILE A 205 -1.68 23.39 -8.42
C ILE A 205 -2.04 24.71 -9.11
N GLU A 206 -2.29 25.74 -8.32
CA GLU A 206 -2.52 27.11 -8.79
C GLU A 206 -1.54 28.07 -8.11
N HIS A 207 -0.83 28.86 -8.90
CA HIS A 207 0.17 29.81 -8.40
C HIS A 207 1.15 29.20 -7.38
N GLY A 208 1.60 27.96 -7.62
CA GLY A 208 2.50 27.22 -6.76
C GLY A 208 1.85 26.65 -5.48
N ARG A 209 0.53 26.75 -5.30
CA ARG A 209 -0.21 26.21 -4.15
C ARG A 209 -1.09 25.04 -4.55
N ARG A 210 -1.14 24.01 -3.72
CA ARG A 210 -2.05 22.88 -3.88
C ARG A 210 -3.46 23.29 -3.49
N ILE A 211 -4.42 23.04 -4.37
CA ILE A 211 -5.84 23.30 -4.16
C ILE A 211 -6.51 22.00 -3.72
N HIS A 212 -6.92 21.97 -2.46
CA HIS A 212 -7.54 20.80 -1.81
C HIS A 212 -9.07 20.82 -1.99
N ASP A 213 -9.54 20.90 -3.25
CA ASP A 213 -10.96 20.80 -3.59
C ASP A 213 -11.29 19.33 -3.92
N THR A 214 -12.35 18.82 -3.34
CA THR A 214 -12.77 17.41 -3.48
C THR A 214 -14.06 17.25 -4.29
N ALA A 215 -14.66 18.33 -4.79
CA ALA A 215 -15.95 18.29 -5.49
C ALA A 215 -15.89 17.47 -6.78
N GLU A 216 -14.86 17.67 -7.60
CA GLU A 216 -14.66 16.91 -8.84
C GLU A 216 -14.40 15.42 -8.56
N PHE A 217 -13.64 15.11 -7.50
CA PHE A 217 -13.44 13.75 -7.06
C PHE A 217 -14.76 13.08 -6.63
N GLU A 218 -15.60 13.77 -5.83
CA GLU A 218 -16.90 13.24 -5.39
C GLU A 218 -17.83 13.02 -6.59
N GLN A 219 -17.90 13.96 -7.53
CA GLN A 219 -18.71 13.84 -8.74
C GLN A 219 -18.27 12.65 -9.60
N TYR A 220 -16.97 12.51 -9.85
CA TYR A 220 -16.43 11.37 -10.59
C TYR A 220 -16.73 10.04 -9.89
N LEU A 221 -16.58 9.99 -8.56
CA LEU A 221 -16.84 8.79 -7.76
C LEU A 221 -18.29 8.35 -7.84
N VAL A 222 -19.24 9.30 -7.83
CA VAL A 222 -20.67 9.00 -8.00
C VAL A 222 -20.94 8.40 -9.39
N GLY A 223 -20.42 9.01 -10.45
CA GLY A 223 -20.56 8.47 -11.81
C GLY A 223 -19.92 7.08 -11.97
N LEU A 224 -18.72 6.89 -11.38
CA LEU A 224 -18.05 5.59 -11.38
C LEU A 224 -18.88 4.51 -10.66
N LEU A 225 -19.47 4.85 -9.51
CA LEU A 225 -20.33 3.93 -8.76
C LEU A 225 -21.53 3.47 -9.61
N GLU A 226 -22.16 4.36 -10.36
CA GLU A 226 -23.26 4.02 -11.29
C GLU A 226 -22.81 3.02 -12.34
N VAL A 227 -21.63 3.25 -12.94
CA VAL A 227 -21.03 2.34 -13.93
C VAL A 227 -20.77 0.95 -13.34
N VAL A 228 -20.08 0.85 -12.19
CA VAL A 228 -19.63 -0.46 -11.66
C VAL A 228 -20.75 -1.25 -11.00
N ARG A 229 -21.80 -0.59 -10.48
CA ARG A 229 -22.93 -1.23 -9.78
C ARG A 229 -23.58 -2.32 -10.64
N GLY A 230 -23.81 -2.07 -11.91
CA GLY A 230 -24.40 -3.04 -12.85
C GLY A 230 -23.54 -4.27 -13.13
N PHE A 231 -22.27 -4.28 -12.69
CA PHE A 231 -21.33 -5.37 -12.90
C PHE A 231 -20.98 -6.14 -11.62
N GLY A 232 -21.37 -5.63 -10.44
CA GLY A 232 -20.97 -6.20 -9.16
C GLY A 232 -19.47 -6.05 -8.87
N VAL A 233 -18.83 -5.05 -9.47
CA VAL A 233 -17.39 -4.75 -9.33
C VAL A 233 -17.20 -3.71 -8.23
N ARG A 234 -16.21 -3.90 -7.37
CA ARG A 234 -15.82 -2.98 -6.30
C ARG A 234 -14.85 -1.94 -6.84
N ILE A 235 -14.90 -0.74 -6.27
CA ILE A 235 -13.93 0.31 -6.54
C ILE A 235 -12.74 0.14 -5.59
N CYS A 236 -11.53 0.12 -6.16
CA CYS A 236 -10.29 0.16 -5.40
C CYS A 236 -9.63 1.54 -5.54
N VAL A 237 -9.08 2.05 -4.44
CA VAL A 237 -8.32 3.31 -4.40
C VAL A 237 -6.86 3.00 -4.13
N HIS A 238 -6.01 3.18 -5.16
CA HIS A 238 -4.56 3.07 -5.04
C HIS A 238 -3.95 4.34 -4.47
N SER A 239 -2.72 4.23 -3.96
CA SER A 239 -2.03 5.37 -3.32
C SER A 239 -2.89 6.07 -2.26
N GLY A 240 -3.77 5.31 -1.63
CA GLY A 240 -4.76 5.81 -0.67
C GLY A 240 -4.19 6.20 0.69
N SER A 241 -2.89 5.98 0.96
CA SER A 241 -2.27 6.41 2.22
C SER A 241 -2.35 7.93 2.37
N ASP A 242 -2.75 8.37 3.56
CA ASP A 242 -2.78 9.78 3.98
C ASP A 242 -3.68 10.70 3.13
N LYS A 243 -4.65 10.15 2.42
CA LYS A 243 -5.67 10.88 1.65
C LYS A 243 -6.88 11.21 2.53
N PHE A 244 -6.63 11.82 3.68
CA PHE A 244 -7.64 12.00 4.74
C PHE A 244 -8.83 12.86 4.30
N SER A 245 -8.64 13.82 3.40
CA SER A 245 -9.70 14.67 2.87
C SER A 245 -10.78 13.92 2.10
N ILE A 246 -10.44 12.81 1.44
CA ILE A 246 -11.39 12.04 0.62
C ILE A 246 -12.00 10.83 1.33
N TYR A 247 -11.49 10.39 2.47
CA TYR A 247 -12.02 9.19 3.15
C TYR A 247 -13.49 9.32 3.58
N PRO A 248 -13.97 10.47 4.11
CA PRO A 248 -15.39 10.65 4.40
C PRO A 248 -16.26 10.52 3.16
N ILE A 249 -15.77 11.02 2.01
CA ILE A 249 -16.48 10.94 0.72
C ILE A 249 -16.55 9.47 0.26
N LEU A 250 -15.44 8.74 0.32
CA LEU A 250 -15.40 7.31 -0.02
C LEU A 250 -16.37 6.51 0.85
N ALA A 251 -16.37 6.74 2.17
CA ALA A 251 -17.26 6.04 3.08
C ALA A 251 -18.74 6.34 2.80
N LYS A 252 -19.07 7.62 2.56
CA LYS A 252 -20.42 8.10 2.28
C LYS A 252 -20.94 7.59 0.93
N VAL A 253 -20.20 7.85 -0.16
CA VAL A 253 -20.65 7.58 -1.53
C VAL A 253 -20.68 6.07 -1.80
N LEU A 254 -19.66 5.33 -1.37
CA LEU A 254 -19.53 3.90 -1.65
C LEU A 254 -20.23 3.02 -0.59
N HIS A 255 -20.85 3.61 0.45
CA HIS A 255 -21.45 2.86 1.56
C HIS A 255 -20.48 1.78 2.09
N ASN A 256 -19.19 2.15 2.25
CA ASN A 256 -18.09 1.27 2.62
C ASN A 256 -17.78 0.13 1.63
N ASN A 257 -18.37 0.10 0.43
CA ASN A 257 -18.03 -0.91 -0.60
C ASN A 257 -16.77 -0.53 -1.39
N VAL A 258 -15.66 -0.44 -0.69
CA VAL A 258 -14.37 0.04 -1.21
C VAL A 258 -13.22 -0.88 -0.77
N HIS A 259 -12.19 -0.95 -1.60
CA HIS A 259 -10.86 -1.43 -1.22
C HIS A 259 -9.91 -0.21 -1.20
N LEU A 260 -9.33 0.08 -0.05
CA LEU A 260 -8.42 1.22 0.15
C LEU A 260 -7.01 0.71 0.41
N LYS A 261 -6.07 0.96 -0.51
CA LYS A 261 -4.67 0.55 -0.38
C LYS A 261 -3.87 1.63 0.35
N THR A 262 -3.38 1.31 1.56
CA THR A 262 -2.73 2.26 2.49
C THR A 262 -1.31 1.85 2.92
N ALA A 263 -0.67 0.92 2.23
CA ALA A 263 0.64 0.36 2.62
C ALA A 263 1.78 1.40 2.70
N GLY A 264 1.65 2.52 1.99
CA GLY A 264 2.77 3.40 1.68
C GLY A 264 3.44 4.10 2.87
N THR A 265 2.69 4.66 3.82
CA THR A 265 3.20 5.63 4.79
C THR A 265 3.65 5.06 6.13
N TYR A 266 3.48 3.76 6.37
CA TYR A 266 3.91 3.12 7.64
C TYR A 266 5.42 3.24 7.90
N TYR A 267 6.23 3.32 6.86
CA TYR A 267 7.66 3.58 6.97
C TYR A 267 7.96 4.96 7.60
N LEU A 268 7.14 5.97 7.31
CA LEU A 268 7.30 7.30 7.93
C LEU A 268 7.00 7.27 9.44
N GLU A 269 6.11 6.38 9.88
CA GLU A 269 5.84 6.19 11.31
C GLU A 269 7.04 5.57 12.03
N GLU A 270 7.81 4.70 11.37
CA GLU A 270 9.08 4.20 11.88
C GLU A 270 10.09 5.34 12.01
N LEU A 271 10.21 6.19 10.99
CA LEU A 271 11.13 7.33 11.01
C LEU A 271 10.78 8.35 12.09
N LYS A 272 9.51 8.54 12.45
CA LYS A 272 9.11 9.38 13.59
C LYS A 272 9.69 8.89 14.90
N ILE A 273 9.68 7.59 15.13
CA ILE A 273 10.26 6.98 16.33
C ILE A 273 11.78 7.16 16.33
N ILE A 274 12.41 6.93 15.17
CA ILE A 274 13.86 7.13 15.03
C ILE A 274 14.22 8.59 15.27
N ALA A 275 13.48 9.55 14.71
CA ALA A 275 13.70 10.98 14.91
C ALA A 275 13.63 11.38 16.38
N ARG A 276 12.66 10.86 17.17
CA ARG A 276 12.51 11.15 18.59
C ARG A 276 13.62 10.57 19.44
N HIS A 277 14.11 9.38 19.14
CA HIS A 277 14.92 8.60 20.06
C HIS A 277 16.36 8.41 19.61
N ASP A 278 16.66 8.68 18.35
CA ASP A 278 18.01 8.63 17.76
C ASP A 278 18.13 9.65 16.63
N VAL A 279 18.33 10.91 17.03
CA VAL A 279 18.45 12.05 16.10
C VAL A 279 19.62 11.88 15.14
N ALA A 280 20.73 11.27 15.60
CA ALA A 280 21.90 11.05 14.77
C ALA A 280 21.59 10.07 13.64
N LEU A 281 20.94 8.95 13.94
CA LEU A 281 20.49 7.99 12.94
C LEU A 281 19.49 8.62 11.97
N PHE A 282 18.52 9.40 12.47
CA PHE A 282 17.56 10.08 11.61
C PHE A 282 18.24 11.03 10.61
N ARG A 283 19.17 11.86 11.07
CA ARG A 283 19.94 12.77 10.22
C ARG A 283 20.79 12.02 9.19
N ALA A 284 21.40 10.91 9.57
CA ALA A 284 22.15 10.05 8.63
C ALA A 284 21.24 9.50 7.53
N ILE A 285 20.05 8.99 7.89
CA ILE A 285 19.03 8.52 6.94
C ILE A 285 18.55 9.68 6.04
N TYR A 286 18.31 10.85 6.59
CA TYR A 286 17.89 12.03 5.83
C TYR A 286 18.92 12.44 4.77
N ARG A 287 20.20 12.57 5.15
CA ARG A 287 21.29 12.93 4.21
C ARG A 287 21.42 11.88 3.11
N PHE A 288 21.36 10.61 3.46
CA PHE A 288 21.37 9.51 2.51
C PHE A 288 20.16 9.59 1.56
N SER A 289 18.97 9.83 2.08
CA SER A 289 17.74 9.98 1.29
C SER A 289 17.83 11.14 0.30
N LEU A 290 18.41 12.27 0.69
CA LEU A 290 18.65 13.40 -0.22
C LEU A 290 19.57 12.99 -1.39
N ALA A 291 20.64 12.25 -1.10
CA ALA A 291 21.58 11.79 -2.12
C ALA A 291 20.92 10.80 -3.12
N GLN A 292 19.98 9.96 -2.63
CA GLN A 292 19.29 8.97 -3.47
C GLN A 292 18.04 9.53 -4.18
N PHE A 293 17.52 10.69 -3.76
CA PHE A 293 16.21 11.17 -4.15
C PHE A 293 16.01 11.29 -5.66
N GLN A 294 16.97 11.83 -6.40
CA GLN A 294 16.82 12.01 -7.84
C GLN A 294 16.67 10.68 -8.59
N GLN A 295 17.39 9.66 -8.15
CA GLN A 295 17.28 8.31 -8.71
C GLN A 295 15.96 7.65 -8.32
N ASP A 296 15.60 7.71 -7.02
CA ASP A 296 14.45 7.00 -6.48
C ASP A 296 13.10 7.61 -6.90
N ARG A 297 13.06 8.92 -7.16
CA ARG A 297 11.84 9.60 -7.63
C ARG A 297 11.43 9.27 -9.05
N ALA A 298 12.33 8.74 -9.89
CA ALA A 298 12.12 8.59 -11.34
C ALA A 298 10.86 7.81 -11.74
N THR A 299 10.32 6.97 -10.84
CA THR A 299 9.10 6.18 -11.08
C THR A 299 7.89 6.69 -10.29
N TYR A 300 7.95 7.92 -9.76
CA TYR A 300 6.87 8.52 -8.97
C TYR A 300 6.52 9.91 -9.49
N GLU A 301 5.23 10.22 -9.51
CA GLU A 301 4.72 11.57 -9.66
C GLU A 301 4.78 12.27 -8.30
N LEU A 302 5.61 13.32 -8.17
CA LEU A 302 5.87 14.01 -6.92
C LEU A 302 6.06 15.51 -7.14
N SER A 303 5.49 16.30 -6.26
CA SER A 303 5.66 17.76 -6.18
C SER A 303 6.70 18.19 -5.14
N ALA A 304 7.54 17.27 -4.65
CA ALA A 304 8.60 17.59 -3.69
C ALA A 304 9.61 18.59 -4.27
N ASP A 305 9.85 19.65 -3.51
CA ASP A 305 10.77 20.73 -3.80
C ASP A 305 11.85 20.80 -2.70
N LEU A 306 13.12 20.61 -3.08
CA LEU A 306 14.25 20.61 -2.15
C LEU A 306 14.49 21.98 -1.51
N SER A 307 14.07 23.07 -2.16
CA SER A 307 14.20 24.43 -1.61
C SER A 307 13.26 24.71 -0.41
N GLN A 308 12.23 23.87 -0.23
CA GLN A 308 11.24 23.98 0.83
C GLN A 308 11.55 23.08 2.05
N LEU A 309 12.75 22.49 2.07
CA LEU A 309 13.15 21.64 3.19
C LEU A 309 13.57 22.49 4.39
N PRO A 310 13.16 22.08 5.61
CA PRO A 310 13.62 22.72 6.84
C PRO A 310 15.09 22.38 7.12
N ASP A 311 15.74 23.20 7.93
CA ASP A 311 17.07 22.88 8.45
C ASP A 311 16.97 21.75 9.50
N VAL A 312 17.11 20.52 9.04
CA VAL A 312 17.05 19.30 9.86
C VAL A 312 18.16 19.25 10.90
N GLU A 313 19.29 19.90 10.64
CA GLU A 313 20.45 19.89 11.56
C GLU A 313 20.22 20.75 12.81
N ALA A 314 19.36 21.77 12.72
CA ALA A 314 19.05 22.67 13.84
C ALA A 314 17.94 22.16 14.77
N LEU A 315 17.19 21.11 14.40
CA LEU A 315 15.99 20.66 15.10
C LEU A 315 16.27 19.50 16.06
N ASP A 316 15.59 19.50 17.21
CA ASP A 316 15.59 18.38 18.15
C ASP A 316 14.70 17.20 17.70
N GLY A 317 14.74 16.09 18.41
CA GLY A 317 14.00 14.89 18.06
C GLY A 317 12.48 15.08 17.98
N PRO A 318 11.81 15.72 18.95
CA PRO A 318 10.38 16.03 18.90
C PRO A 318 10.01 16.91 17.69
N ALA A 319 10.79 17.94 17.37
CA ALA A 319 10.57 18.82 16.23
C ALA A 319 10.73 18.04 14.91
N LEU A 320 11.79 17.22 14.76
CA LEU A 320 12.01 16.37 13.62
C LEU A 320 10.86 15.38 13.40
N ALA A 321 10.39 14.73 14.46
CA ALA A 321 9.22 13.85 14.38
C ALA A 321 7.94 14.62 14.00
N GLY A 322 7.83 15.89 14.41
CA GLY A 322 6.76 16.82 14.04
C GLY A 322 6.68 17.04 12.53
N LEU A 323 7.84 17.19 11.87
CA LEU A 323 7.91 17.37 10.41
C LEU A 323 7.33 16.17 9.61
N LEU A 324 7.32 14.99 10.21
CA LEU A 324 6.79 13.78 9.59
C LEU A 324 5.29 13.55 9.81
N LYS A 325 4.60 14.44 10.55
CA LYS A 325 3.15 14.32 10.77
C LYS A 325 2.39 14.60 9.48
N SER A 326 1.52 13.68 9.10
CA SER A 326 0.66 13.85 7.94
C SER A 326 -0.37 14.96 8.15
N GLY A 327 -0.48 15.88 7.17
CA GLY A 327 -1.41 17.00 7.16
C GLY A 327 -0.99 18.24 7.96
N CYS A 328 0.13 18.19 8.70
CA CYS A 328 0.65 19.35 9.43
C CYS A 328 2.18 19.37 9.54
N GLY A 329 2.87 18.40 8.97
CA GLY A 329 4.33 18.37 8.87
C GLY A 329 4.84 19.04 7.59
N ASN A 330 6.06 18.67 7.16
CA ASN A 330 6.63 19.14 5.92
C ASN A 330 6.39 18.10 4.81
N ASP A 331 5.53 18.42 3.86
CA ASP A 331 5.15 17.50 2.77
C ASP A 331 6.33 17.13 1.85
N HIS A 332 7.24 18.07 1.60
CA HIS A 332 8.41 17.84 0.75
C HIS A 332 9.37 16.84 1.39
N LEU A 333 9.66 17.00 2.69
CA LEU A 333 10.45 16.04 3.46
C LEU A 333 9.79 14.67 3.51
N ARG A 334 8.48 14.62 3.74
CA ARG A 334 7.70 13.37 3.77
C ARG A 334 7.78 12.62 2.44
N GLN A 335 7.64 13.31 1.32
CA GLN A 335 7.76 12.71 -0.01
C GLN A 335 9.16 12.15 -0.27
N ILE A 336 10.21 12.92 0.05
CA ILE A 336 11.60 12.49 -0.14
C ILE A 336 11.90 11.23 0.66
N LEU A 337 11.61 11.23 1.96
CA LEU A 337 11.83 10.07 2.82
C LEU A 337 10.95 8.88 2.42
N HIS A 338 9.72 9.15 1.96
CA HIS A 338 8.82 8.10 1.53
C HIS A 338 9.34 7.36 0.30
N VAL A 339 9.85 8.04 -0.74
CA VAL A 339 10.23 7.35 -1.98
C VAL A 339 11.60 6.68 -1.90
N THR A 340 12.45 7.12 -0.98
CA THR A 340 13.80 6.57 -0.77
C THR A 340 13.83 5.37 0.20
N TYR A 341 12.67 4.89 0.66
CA TYR A 341 12.58 3.77 1.61
C TYR A 341 13.36 2.54 1.17
N GLY A 342 13.31 2.20 -0.12
CA GLY A 342 13.98 1.02 -0.66
C GLY A 342 15.49 1.14 -0.53
N SER A 343 16.06 2.25 -0.99
CA SER A 343 17.48 2.55 -0.89
C SER A 343 17.96 2.55 0.57
N VAL A 344 17.19 3.14 1.49
CA VAL A 344 17.52 3.15 2.94
C VAL A 344 17.50 1.75 3.55
N LEU A 345 16.44 0.97 3.29
CA LEU A 345 16.26 -0.36 3.87
C LEU A 345 17.28 -1.40 3.35
N THR A 346 17.80 -1.18 2.13
CA THR A 346 18.75 -2.11 1.50
C THR A 346 20.19 -1.59 1.46
N ALA A 347 20.45 -0.36 1.94
CA ALA A 347 21.78 0.23 1.98
C ALA A 347 22.77 -0.65 2.75
N ARG A 348 23.99 -0.78 2.22
CA ARG A 348 25.06 -1.56 2.82
C ARG A 348 26.34 -0.75 2.95
N CYS A 349 27.11 -1.03 3.98
CA CYS A 349 28.48 -0.55 4.15
C CYS A 349 29.43 -1.25 3.15
N ALA A 350 30.65 -0.80 3.08
CA ALA A 350 31.70 -1.39 2.22
C ALA A 350 32.01 -2.87 2.58
N ASP A 351 31.81 -3.26 3.82
CA ASP A 351 31.95 -4.64 4.31
C ASP A 351 30.71 -5.52 4.08
N GLY A 352 29.67 -4.98 3.42
CA GLY A 352 28.44 -5.67 3.10
C GLY A 352 27.40 -5.69 4.24
N GLN A 353 27.69 -5.14 5.41
CA GLN A 353 26.71 -5.05 6.50
C GLN A 353 25.62 -4.01 6.19
N PRO A 354 24.37 -4.19 6.73
CA PRO A 354 23.32 -3.19 6.58
C PRO A 354 23.75 -1.84 7.16
N LEU A 355 23.61 -0.77 6.37
CA LEU A 355 24.01 0.58 6.80
C LEU A 355 23.04 1.14 7.87
N PHE A 356 21.73 0.96 7.69
CA PHE A 356 20.71 1.55 8.57
C PHE A 356 19.79 0.52 9.23
N ALA A 357 19.45 -0.56 8.52
CA ALA A 357 18.34 -1.45 8.89
C ALA A 357 18.48 -2.05 10.30
N GLU A 358 19.69 -2.46 10.72
CA GLU A 358 19.92 -3.03 12.06
C GLU A 358 19.72 -2.00 13.17
N ASN A 359 20.21 -0.77 12.97
CA ASN A 359 20.04 0.32 13.93
C ASN A 359 18.56 0.76 14.00
N MET A 360 17.87 0.85 12.85
CA MET A 360 16.46 1.16 12.79
C MET A 360 15.64 0.17 13.62
N ILE A 361 15.81 -1.14 13.39
CA ILE A 361 15.05 -2.15 14.14
C ILE A 361 15.41 -2.17 15.62
N ALA A 362 16.66 -1.86 15.98
CA ALA A 362 17.09 -1.77 17.38
C ALA A 362 16.38 -0.64 18.12
N VAL A 363 16.28 0.56 17.50
CA VAL A 363 15.52 1.70 18.04
C VAL A 363 14.04 1.35 18.20
N LEU A 364 13.41 0.78 17.16
CA LEU A 364 12.00 0.42 17.19
C LEU A 364 11.68 -0.65 18.26
N LYS A 365 12.57 -1.62 18.46
CA LYS A 365 12.41 -2.62 19.52
C LYS A 365 12.57 -2.02 20.91
N ARG A 366 13.54 -1.13 21.12
CA ARG A 366 13.78 -0.43 22.39
C ARG A 366 12.59 0.46 22.75
N HIS A 367 12.02 1.15 21.78
CA HIS A 367 10.90 2.09 21.96
C HIS A 367 9.57 1.50 21.44
N LYS A 368 9.37 0.20 21.63
CA LYS A 368 8.23 -0.54 21.09
C LYS A 368 6.86 0.03 21.52
N ALA A 369 6.75 0.56 22.74
CA ALA A 369 5.49 1.12 23.23
C ALA A 369 5.11 2.39 22.44
N ASP A 370 6.07 3.30 22.22
CA ASP A 370 5.88 4.51 21.42
C ASP A 370 5.57 4.17 19.96
N TYR A 371 6.32 3.24 19.38
CA TYR A 371 6.08 2.78 18.01
C TYR A 371 4.68 2.17 17.86
N THR A 372 4.26 1.33 18.81
CA THR A 372 2.92 0.75 18.78
C THR A 372 1.85 1.83 18.81
N ARG A 373 1.97 2.81 19.71
CA ARG A 373 1.02 3.91 19.84
C ARG A 373 0.95 4.77 18.56
N GLU A 374 2.10 5.15 18.01
CA GLU A 374 2.18 5.97 16.79
C GLU A 374 1.54 5.23 15.60
N MET A 375 1.89 3.95 15.41
CA MET A 375 1.35 3.13 14.33
C MET A 375 -0.17 2.90 14.50
N GLU A 376 -0.67 2.62 15.71
CA GLU A 376 -2.10 2.46 15.96
C GLU A 376 -2.87 3.75 15.67
N GLN A 377 -2.35 4.90 16.09
CA GLN A 377 -2.97 6.21 15.82
C GLN A 377 -3.01 6.50 14.31
N HIS A 378 -1.93 6.20 13.61
CA HIS A 378 -1.88 6.36 12.15
C HIS A 378 -2.90 5.45 11.44
N LEU A 379 -2.95 4.17 11.80
CA LEU A 379 -3.94 3.23 11.27
C LEU A 379 -5.38 3.69 11.56
N LEU A 380 -5.64 4.18 12.77
CA LEU A 380 -6.98 4.70 13.15
C LEU A 380 -7.42 5.87 12.28
N ARG A 381 -6.52 6.77 11.92
CA ARG A 381 -6.85 7.88 10.99
C ARG A 381 -7.32 7.36 9.63
N HIS A 382 -6.76 6.26 9.15
CA HIS A 382 -7.16 5.66 7.85
C HIS A 382 -8.50 4.94 7.90
N ILE A 383 -8.83 4.30 9.03
CA ILE A 383 -10.02 3.45 9.11
C ILE A 383 -11.24 4.13 9.75
N ARG A 384 -11.03 5.17 10.56
CA ARG A 384 -12.09 5.80 11.36
C ARG A 384 -13.32 6.23 10.55
N PRO A 385 -13.19 6.84 9.36
CA PRO A 385 -14.35 7.22 8.55
C PRO A 385 -15.22 6.04 8.08
N PHE A 386 -14.67 4.84 8.10
CA PHE A 386 -15.33 3.61 7.64
C PHE A 386 -15.86 2.73 8.78
N LEU A 387 -15.61 3.10 10.03
CA LEU A 387 -16.13 2.38 11.18
C LEU A 387 -17.59 2.79 11.46
N PRO A 388 -18.41 1.90 12.01
CA PRO A 388 -19.75 2.28 12.52
C PRO A 388 -19.62 3.41 13.54
N ALA A 389 -20.60 4.32 13.53
CA ALA A 389 -20.71 5.41 14.49
C ALA A 389 -20.93 4.88 15.91
#